data_69ac77e0224a566b1f8936a7195f00b2
#
_entry.id   69ac77e0224a566b1f8936a7195f00b2
#
_cell.length_a   1.000
_cell.length_b   1.000
_cell.length_c   1.000
_cell.angle_alpha   90.00
_cell.angle_beta   90.00
_cell.angle_gamma   90.00
#
_symmetry.space_group_name_H-M   'P 1'
#
loop_
_entity.id
_entity.type
_entity.pdbx_description
1 polymer ?
#
loop_
_entity_poly.entity_id
_entity_poly.type
_entity_poly.pdbx_seq_one_letter_code
_entity_poly.pdbx_strand_id
1 'polypeptide(L)'
;MTERGPAANGIDTSKPNVARIYDYLLGGKDNFAVDRAAAQQLIAATPDTPGIVRDNRSFIGRAVRYLAEEAGIRQFVDLGGGLPTQLNVDEMVHSIAPDAHVVYVDNDPVVFTHGQALLACGDGVAMVCADLRAPADVLQHAEVGRLLDLAQPVAIVCTSVLHFIPGEDDPHRIIAGYRDRLAPGSYLVISHGTSGTKDDPKNVVDSATNVYRQASAQLHLRSLPEITRLFDGFELVDPGVVWMNEWRPDPGVSPAGQFKSLRAGVGRKP
;
A
#
# COMPACT_ATOMS: atom_id res chain seq x y z
N MET A 1 32.60 11.14 20.24
CA MET A 1 32.04 11.34 18.89
C MET A 1 32.58 10.20 18.05
N THR A 2 31.81 9.15 17.89
CA THR A 2 32.15 8.00 17.05
C THR A 2 31.30 8.11 15.79
N GLU A 3 31.93 8.52 14.69
CA GLU A 3 31.37 8.37 13.34
C GLU A 3 31.11 6.88 13.12
N ARG A 4 29.83 6.52 13.03
CA ARG A 4 29.48 5.20 12.53
C ARG A 4 29.71 5.23 11.02
N GLY A 5 30.66 4.44 10.56
CA GLY A 5 30.89 4.20 9.14
C GLY A 5 29.66 3.67 8.42
N PRO A 6 29.69 3.57 7.07
CA PRO A 6 28.56 3.14 6.27
C PRO A 6 28.04 1.80 6.79
N ALA A 7 26.71 1.72 6.94
CA ALA A 7 26.03 0.52 7.42
C ALA A 7 26.42 -0.67 6.55
N ALA A 8 26.84 -1.76 7.17
CA ALA A 8 26.98 -3.04 6.50
C ALA A 8 25.65 -3.37 5.81
N ASN A 9 25.68 -3.70 4.52
CA ASN A 9 24.57 -4.16 3.65
C ASN A 9 23.88 -3.14 2.75
N GLY A 10 24.48 -1.98 2.41
CA GLY A 10 23.93 -1.10 1.36
C GLY A 10 22.70 -0.29 1.75
N ILE A 11 22.30 -0.29 3.02
CA ILE A 11 21.16 0.46 3.54
C ILE A 11 21.56 1.93 3.71
N ASP A 12 20.94 2.84 2.96
CA ASP A 12 21.08 4.27 3.16
C ASP A 12 20.24 4.74 4.36
N THR A 13 20.91 4.98 5.48
CA THR A 13 20.30 5.53 6.71
C THR A 13 20.42 7.04 6.80
N SER A 14 20.96 7.71 5.78
CA SER A 14 21.14 9.16 5.76
C SER A 14 19.92 9.91 5.23
N LYS A 15 19.03 9.22 4.51
CA LYS A 15 17.80 9.77 3.94
C LYS A 15 16.56 9.09 4.52
N PRO A 16 15.47 9.84 4.75
CA PRO A 16 14.21 9.26 5.15
C PRO A 16 13.68 8.31 4.06
N ASN A 17 13.11 7.18 4.47
CA ASN A 17 12.48 6.23 3.57
C ASN A 17 10.97 6.16 3.85
N VAL A 18 10.15 6.06 2.80
CA VAL A 18 8.69 6.11 2.92
C VAL A 18 8.12 4.95 3.74
N ALA A 19 8.66 3.73 3.58
CA ALA A 19 8.21 2.57 4.35
C ALA A 19 8.59 2.69 5.83
N ARG A 20 9.79 3.21 6.14
CA ARG A 20 10.25 3.43 7.52
C ARG A 20 9.53 4.59 8.20
N ILE A 21 9.16 5.65 7.46
CA ILE A 21 8.29 6.72 7.97
C ILE A 21 6.93 6.14 8.35
N TYR A 22 6.35 5.32 7.47
CA TYR A 22 5.05 4.68 7.71
C TYR A 22 5.09 3.73 8.92
N ASP A 23 6.16 2.95 9.06
CA ASP A 23 6.42 2.09 10.23
C ASP A 23 6.40 2.90 11.54
N TYR A 24 7.13 4.02 11.58
CA TYR A 24 7.12 4.89 12.76
C TYR A 24 5.73 5.46 13.08
N LEU A 25 4.96 5.88 12.05
CA LEU A 25 3.62 6.41 12.23
C LEU A 25 2.63 5.37 12.79
N LEU A 26 2.88 4.09 12.54
CA LEU A 26 2.13 2.96 13.13
C LEU A 26 2.64 2.56 14.53
N GLY A 27 3.73 3.17 15.02
CA GLY A 27 4.36 2.82 16.29
C GLY A 27 5.33 1.65 16.20
N GLY A 28 5.77 1.30 15.00
CA GLY A 28 6.80 0.29 14.74
C GLY A 28 8.19 0.74 15.18
N LYS A 29 9.16 -0.18 15.07
CA LYS A 29 10.54 0.00 15.57
C LYS A 29 11.60 -0.11 14.49
N ASP A 30 11.21 -0.46 13.26
CA ASP A 30 12.12 -0.71 12.14
C ASP A 30 12.37 0.57 11.34
N ASN A 31 12.72 1.64 12.06
CA ASN A 31 12.96 2.98 11.54
C ASN A 31 14.20 3.63 12.18
N PHE A 32 14.85 4.52 11.45
CA PHE A 32 16.04 5.23 11.89
C PHE A 32 15.70 6.67 12.36
N ALA A 33 16.70 7.37 12.92
CA ALA A 33 16.50 8.72 13.44
C ALA A 33 16.01 9.72 12.36
N VAL A 34 16.48 9.56 11.12
CA VAL A 34 16.05 10.41 9.99
C VAL A 34 14.58 10.20 9.63
N ASP A 35 14.11 8.94 9.70
CA ASP A 35 12.72 8.58 9.41
C ASP A 35 11.77 9.13 10.49
N ARG A 36 12.18 9.00 11.76
CA ARG A 36 11.45 9.57 12.90
C ARG A 36 11.36 11.09 12.83
N ALA A 37 12.47 11.75 12.46
CA ALA A 37 12.47 13.21 12.29
C ALA A 37 11.51 13.65 11.17
N ALA A 38 11.50 12.95 10.03
CA ALA A 38 10.56 13.20 8.94
C ALA A 38 9.10 12.95 9.37
N ALA A 39 8.83 11.83 10.04
CA ALA A 39 7.50 11.53 10.57
C ALA A 39 7.01 12.57 11.59
N GLN A 40 7.89 13.06 12.46
CA GLN A 40 7.55 14.13 13.41
C GLN A 40 7.21 15.45 12.71
N GLN A 41 7.88 15.78 11.59
CA GLN A 41 7.52 16.93 10.76
C GLN A 41 6.13 16.75 10.13
N LEU A 42 5.77 15.55 9.66
CA LEU A 42 4.42 15.24 9.18
C LEU A 42 3.39 15.42 10.28
N ILE A 43 3.64 14.90 11.48
CA ILE A 43 2.73 15.03 12.63
C ILE A 43 2.59 16.50 13.05
N ALA A 44 3.68 17.26 13.04
CA ALA A 44 3.63 18.71 13.37
C ALA A 44 2.79 19.50 12.37
N ALA A 45 2.86 19.14 11.08
CA ALA A 45 2.06 19.77 10.02
C ALA A 45 0.60 19.28 10.01
N THR A 46 0.40 17.99 10.30
CA THR A 46 -0.89 17.30 10.29
C THR A 46 -0.94 16.35 11.49
N PRO A 47 -1.43 16.81 12.66
CA PRO A 47 -1.48 15.99 13.88
C PRO A 47 -2.24 14.68 13.73
N ASP A 48 -3.15 14.61 12.76
CA ASP A 48 -3.97 13.44 12.46
C ASP A 48 -3.24 12.34 11.68
N THR A 49 -2.01 12.59 11.21
CA THR A 49 -1.24 11.65 10.39
C THR A 49 -1.17 10.22 10.96
N PRO A 50 -0.94 9.99 12.27
CA PRO A 50 -0.99 8.63 12.83
C PRO A 50 -2.38 7.99 12.77
N GLY A 51 -3.45 8.79 12.82
CA GLY A 51 -4.83 8.33 12.62
C GLY A 51 -5.05 7.87 11.17
N ILE A 52 -4.58 8.66 10.21
CA ILE A 52 -4.70 8.38 8.78
C ILE A 52 -4.07 7.02 8.42
N VAL A 53 -2.87 6.73 8.91
CA VAL A 53 -2.22 5.45 8.61
C VAL A 53 -2.92 4.27 9.27
N ARG A 54 -3.48 4.44 10.48
CA ARG A 54 -4.33 3.40 11.14
C ARG A 54 -5.62 3.16 10.37
N ASP A 55 -6.28 4.21 9.90
CA ASP A 55 -7.49 4.10 9.08
C ASP A 55 -7.21 3.38 7.76
N ASN A 56 -6.02 3.61 7.16
CA ASN A 56 -5.59 2.86 5.99
C ASN A 56 -5.43 1.36 6.28
N ARG A 57 -4.83 0.99 7.42
CA ARG A 57 -4.75 -0.43 7.84
C ARG A 57 -6.14 -1.03 8.08
N SER A 58 -7.05 -0.28 8.68
CA SER A 58 -8.44 -0.70 8.86
C SER A 58 -9.17 -0.91 7.52
N PHE A 59 -8.92 -0.02 6.53
CA PHE A 59 -9.46 -0.20 5.17
C PHE A 59 -8.91 -1.49 4.52
N ILE A 60 -7.60 -1.75 4.62
CA ILE A 60 -6.99 -2.98 4.10
C ILE A 60 -7.69 -4.20 4.72
N GLY A 61 -7.88 -4.21 6.03
CA GLY A 61 -8.58 -5.30 6.72
C GLY A 61 -10.00 -5.55 6.21
N ARG A 62 -10.78 -4.48 5.98
CA ARG A 62 -12.13 -4.59 5.41
C ARG A 62 -12.12 -5.10 3.97
N ALA A 63 -11.19 -4.59 3.14
CA ALA A 63 -11.04 -5.03 1.76
C ALA A 63 -10.61 -6.50 1.68
N VAL A 64 -9.62 -6.91 2.45
CA VAL A 64 -9.15 -8.31 2.52
C VAL A 64 -10.28 -9.24 3.00
N ARG A 65 -11.02 -8.84 4.03
CA ARG A 65 -12.18 -9.61 4.50
C ARG A 65 -13.22 -9.80 3.40
N TYR A 66 -13.63 -8.72 2.74
CA TYR A 66 -14.55 -8.80 1.61
C TYR A 66 -14.06 -9.76 0.52
N LEU A 67 -12.78 -9.64 0.15
CA LEU A 67 -12.18 -10.46 -0.91
C LEU A 67 -12.12 -11.94 -0.51
N ALA A 68 -11.75 -12.25 0.73
CA ALA A 68 -11.62 -13.63 1.19
C ALA A 68 -12.97 -14.31 1.51
N GLU A 69 -13.91 -13.57 2.15
CA GLU A 69 -15.20 -14.13 2.61
C GLU A 69 -16.27 -14.08 1.53
N GLU A 70 -16.45 -12.90 0.88
CA GLU A 70 -17.56 -12.71 -0.06
C GLU A 70 -17.16 -13.03 -1.50
N ALA A 71 -15.95 -12.60 -1.93
CA ALA A 71 -15.48 -12.83 -3.30
C ALA A 71 -14.74 -14.16 -3.49
N GLY A 72 -14.39 -14.86 -2.42
CA GLY A 72 -13.74 -16.17 -2.47
C GLY A 72 -12.29 -16.14 -2.97
N ILE A 73 -11.62 -15.00 -2.92
CA ILE A 73 -10.23 -14.86 -3.36
C ILE A 73 -9.29 -15.59 -2.40
N ARG A 74 -8.30 -16.29 -2.97
CA ARG A 74 -7.28 -17.06 -2.26
C ARG A 74 -5.86 -16.69 -2.67
N GLN A 75 -5.70 -15.75 -3.58
CA GLN A 75 -4.42 -15.32 -4.12
C GLN A 75 -4.31 -13.82 -4.06
N PHE A 76 -3.24 -13.33 -3.43
CA PHE A 76 -3.02 -11.90 -3.20
C PHE A 76 -1.61 -11.49 -3.61
N VAL A 77 -1.49 -10.33 -4.24
CA VAL A 77 -0.22 -9.65 -4.50
C VAL A 77 -0.31 -8.26 -3.87
N ASP A 78 0.52 -8.00 -2.86
CA ASP A 78 0.60 -6.71 -2.18
C ASP A 78 1.76 -5.91 -2.76
N LEU A 79 1.44 -4.91 -3.57
CA LEU A 79 2.39 -4.06 -4.27
C LEU A 79 2.77 -2.85 -3.41
N GLY A 80 4.05 -2.73 -3.07
CA GLY A 80 4.54 -1.74 -2.13
C GLY A 80 4.11 -2.07 -0.69
N GLY A 81 4.23 -3.34 -0.29
CA GLY A 81 3.77 -3.84 1.00
C GLY A 81 4.45 -3.16 2.20
N GLY A 82 5.63 -2.55 1.98
CA GLY A 82 6.38 -1.86 3.03
C GLY A 82 6.96 -2.81 4.07
N LEU A 83 7.42 -2.24 5.18
CA LEU A 83 7.94 -3.05 6.30
C LEU A 83 6.84 -3.87 6.96
N PRO A 84 7.11 -5.14 7.30
CA PRO A 84 6.17 -5.96 8.06
C PRO A 84 5.82 -5.28 9.39
N THR A 85 4.55 -5.10 9.63
CA THR A 85 4.00 -4.48 10.84
C THR A 85 2.99 -5.42 11.48
N GLN A 86 2.25 -4.96 12.47
CA GLN A 86 1.10 -5.72 12.96
C GLN A 86 -0.04 -5.70 11.92
N LEU A 87 -0.75 -6.81 11.78
CA LEU A 87 -1.85 -6.99 10.84
C LEU A 87 -1.43 -6.82 9.37
N ASN A 88 -0.45 -7.60 8.96
CA ASN A 88 -0.08 -7.72 7.54
C ASN A 88 -1.20 -8.41 6.74
N VAL A 89 -1.17 -8.28 5.41
CA VAL A 89 -2.21 -8.86 4.54
C VAL A 89 -2.33 -10.37 4.74
N ASP A 90 -1.20 -11.08 4.87
CA ASP A 90 -1.19 -12.53 5.15
C ASP A 90 -1.84 -12.88 6.48
N GLU A 91 -1.52 -12.17 7.56
CA GLU A 91 -2.16 -12.38 8.87
C GLU A 91 -3.68 -12.18 8.81
N MET A 92 -4.11 -11.11 8.10
CA MET A 92 -5.53 -10.82 7.92
C MET A 92 -6.22 -11.92 7.12
N VAL A 93 -5.67 -12.30 5.97
CA VAL A 93 -6.31 -13.29 5.09
C VAL A 93 -6.27 -14.68 5.69
N HIS A 94 -5.16 -15.09 6.32
CA HIS A 94 -5.05 -16.42 6.91
C HIS A 94 -5.98 -16.63 8.12
N SER A 95 -6.36 -15.55 8.81
CA SER A 95 -7.40 -15.64 9.86
C SER A 95 -8.78 -16.02 9.29
N ILE A 96 -9.01 -15.84 8.00
CA ILE A 96 -10.27 -16.09 7.30
C ILE A 96 -10.15 -17.33 6.39
N ALA A 97 -9.08 -17.37 5.61
CA ALA A 97 -8.77 -18.36 4.59
C ALA A 97 -7.33 -18.86 4.77
N PRO A 98 -7.09 -19.87 5.63
CA PRO A 98 -5.73 -20.37 5.92
C PRO A 98 -5.00 -20.96 4.72
N ASP A 99 -5.72 -21.30 3.66
CA ASP A 99 -5.22 -21.82 2.39
C ASP A 99 -4.87 -20.74 1.37
N ALA A 100 -5.01 -19.45 1.72
CA ALA A 100 -4.67 -18.36 0.83
C ALA A 100 -3.15 -18.18 0.68
N HIS A 101 -2.75 -17.65 -0.48
CA HIS A 101 -1.36 -17.32 -0.79
C HIS A 101 -1.18 -15.81 -0.92
N VAL A 102 -0.08 -15.29 -0.39
CA VAL A 102 0.24 -13.86 -0.42
C VAL A 102 1.66 -13.65 -0.93
N VAL A 103 1.81 -12.84 -1.96
CA VAL A 103 3.10 -12.37 -2.44
C VAL A 103 3.22 -10.88 -2.17
N TYR A 104 4.20 -10.52 -1.37
CA TYR A 104 4.59 -9.13 -1.14
C TYR A 104 5.62 -8.69 -2.17
N VAL A 105 5.48 -7.49 -2.70
CA VAL A 105 6.39 -6.89 -3.67
C VAL A 105 6.82 -5.52 -3.17
N ASP A 106 8.11 -5.33 -3.03
CA ASP A 106 8.68 -4.02 -2.71
C ASP A 106 10.04 -3.86 -3.39
N ASN A 107 10.41 -2.64 -3.76
CA ASN A 107 11.71 -2.36 -4.39
C ASN A 107 12.78 -1.92 -3.38
N ASP A 108 12.43 -1.75 -2.11
CA ASP A 108 13.40 -1.39 -1.07
C ASP A 108 14.10 -2.65 -0.53
N PRO A 109 15.45 -2.74 -0.63
CA PRO A 109 16.19 -3.89 -0.11
C PRO A 109 16.03 -4.10 1.39
N VAL A 110 15.74 -3.05 2.15
CA VAL A 110 15.49 -3.15 3.60
C VAL A 110 14.17 -3.86 3.84
N VAL A 111 13.12 -3.40 3.15
CA VAL A 111 11.79 -4.02 3.20
C VAL A 111 11.88 -5.49 2.79
N PHE A 112 12.58 -5.78 1.70
CA PHE A 112 12.78 -7.15 1.22
C PHE A 112 13.47 -8.03 2.28
N THR A 113 14.56 -7.54 2.89
CA THR A 113 15.31 -8.30 3.92
C THR A 113 14.44 -8.57 5.15
N HIS A 114 13.71 -7.57 5.64
CA HIS A 114 12.77 -7.74 6.76
C HIS A 114 11.63 -8.68 6.41
N GLY A 115 11.04 -8.52 5.20
CA GLY A 115 9.97 -9.38 4.71
C GLY A 115 10.40 -10.84 4.61
N GLN A 116 11.59 -11.12 4.08
CA GLN A 116 12.13 -12.48 4.05
C GLN A 116 12.32 -13.09 5.45
N ALA A 117 12.78 -12.29 6.40
CA ALA A 117 13.05 -12.77 7.75
C ALA A 117 11.77 -13.02 8.57
N LEU A 118 10.71 -12.24 8.35
CA LEU A 118 9.53 -12.21 9.21
C LEU A 118 8.29 -12.83 8.56
N LEU A 119 8.11 -12.70 7.23
CA LEU A 119 6.91 -13.14 6.51
C LEU A 119 7.11 -14.48 5.79
N ALA A 120 8.27 -14.73 5.21
CA ALA A 120 8.52 -15.94 4.41
C ALA A 120 8.77 -17.20 5.25
N CYS A 121 8.25 -17.25 6.47
CA CYS A 121 8.39 -18.41 7.37
C CYS A 121 7.36 -19.52 7.13
N GLY A 122 6.47 -19.38 6.13
CA GLY A 122 5.42 -20.35 5.80
C GLY A 122 5.29 -20.61 4.30
N ASP A 123 4.69 -21.77 3.95
CA ASP A 123 4.56 -22.20 2.55
C ASP A 123 3.64 -21.30 1.70
N GLY A 124 2.78 -20.49 2.32
CA GLY A 124 1.76 -19.66 1.65
C GLY A 124 2.18 -18.19 1.42
N VAL A 125 3.38 -17.77 1.86
CA VAL A 125 3.81 -16.37 1.76
C VAL A 125 5.16 -16.27 1.07
N ALA A 126 5.34 -15.26 0.22
CA ALA A 126 6.63 -14.91 -0.37
C ALA A 126 6.85 -13.41 -0.40
N MET A 127 8.13 -13.03 -0.42
CA MET A 127 8.59 -11.65 -0.61
C MET A 127 9.42 -11.56 -1.89
N VAL A 128 9.08 -10.60 -2.74
CA VAL A 128 9.74 -10.34 -4.04
C VAL A 128 10.34 -8.94 -4.02
N CYS A 129 11.63 -8.84 -4.34
CA CYS A 129 12.29 -7.54 -4.56
C CYS A 129 12.10 -7.15 -6.03
N ALA A 130 11.10 -6.30 -6.31
CA ALA A 130 10.81 -5.85 -7.66
C ALA A 130 10.12 -4.48 -7.66
N ASP A 131 10.20 -3.79 -8.79
CA ASP A 131 9.53 -2.51 -8.99
C ASP A 131 8.11 -2.73 -9.53
N LEU A 132 7.11 -2.26 -8.79
CA LEU A 132 5.71 -2.35 -9.20
C LEU A 132 5.42 -1.66 -10.54
N ARG A 133 6.30 -0.76 -11.02
CA ARG A 133 6.19 -0.11 -12.33
C ARG A 133 6.46 -1.05 -13.50
N ALA A 134 6.98 -2.25 -13.23
CA ALA A 134 7.25 -3.30 -14.22
C ALA A 134 6.33 -4.51 -14.00
N PRO A 135 5.03 -4.44 -14.35
CA PRO A 135 4.05 -5.50 -14.08
C PRO A 135 4.43 -6.87 -14.64
N ALA A 136 5.11 -6.89 -15.80
CA ALA A 136 5.56 -8.14 -16.40
C ALA A 136 6.63 -8.82 -15.53
N ASP A 137 7.62 -8.06 -15.06
CA ASP A 137 8.72 -8.59 -14.25
C ASP A 137 8.21 -9.10 -12.90
N VAL A 138 7.26 -8.37 -12.30
CA VAL A 138 6.61 -8.80 -11.05
C VAL A 138 5.84 -10.09 -11.25
N LEU A 139 4.90 -10.15 -12.20
CA LEU A 139 4.02 -11.30 -12.38
C LEU A 139 4.72 -12.54 -12.98
N GLN A 140 5.87 -12.36 -13.65
CA GLN A 140 6.71 -13.45 -14.15
C GLN A 140 7.82 -13.88 -13.18
N HIS A 141 7.89 -13.23 -11.99
CA HIS A 141 8.89 -13.60 -11.00
C HIS A 141 8.69 -15.05 -10.53
N ALA A 142 9.80 -15.78 -10.30
CA ALA A 142 9.76 -17.20 -9.95
C ALA A 142 8.90 -17.48 -8.69
N GLU A 143 9.00 -16.64 -7.67
CA GLU A 143 8.21 -16.79 -6.43
C GLU A 143 6.72 -16.55 -6.66
N VAL A 144 6.33 -15.65 -7.58
CA VAL A 144 4.93 -15.47 -7.97
C VAL A 144 4.43 -16.74 -8.65
N GLY A 145 5.17 -17.26 -9.65
CA GLY A 145 4.79 -18.50 -10.35
C GLY A 145 4.83 -19.76 -9.47
N ARG A 146 5.57 -19.74 -8.35
CA ARG A 146 5.59 -20.84 -7.38
C ARG A 146 4.34 -20.87 -6.52
N LEU A 147 3.80 -19.70 -6.14
CA LEU A 147 2.69 -19.59 -5.19
C LEU A 147 1.34 -19.34 -5.85
N LEU A 148 1.32 -18.65 -6.99
CA LEU A 148 0.08 -18.16 -7.59
C LEU A 148 -0.15 -18.79 -8.96
N ASP A 149 -1.39 -19.15 -9.23
CA ASP A 149 -1.89 -19.50 -10.55
C ASP A 149 -2.63 -18.29 -11.15
N LEU A 150 -1.99 -17.56 -12.06
CA LEU A 150 -2.57 -16.38 -12.69
C LEU A 150 -3.74 -16.69 -13.63
N ALA A 151 -4.01 -17.95 -13.92
CA ALA A 151 -5.22 -18.39 -14.62
C ALA A 151 -6.46 -18.39 -13.69
N GLN A 152 -6.26 -18.23 -12.39
CA GLN A 152 -7.30 -18.08 -11.37
C GLN A 152 -7.36 -16.63 -10.90
N PRO A 153 -8.48 -16.20 -10.29
CA PRO A 153 -8.60 -14.85 -9.75
C PRO A 153 -7.54 -14.50 -8.69
N VAL A 154 -6.96 -13.31 -8.83
CA VAL A 154 -5.94 -12.75 -7.93
C VAL A 154 -6.40 -11.36 -7.46
N ALA A 155 -6.18 -11.01 -6.21
CA ALA A 155 -6.32 -9.65 -5.72
C ALA A 155 -4.97 -8.92 -5.76
N ILE A 156 -4.91 -7.81 -6.49
CA ILE A 156 -3.80 -6.86 -6.44
C ILE A 156 -4.13 -5.80 -5.40
N VAL A 157 -3.28 -5.66 -4.39
CA VAL A 157 -3.40 -4.66 -3.32
C VAL A 157 -2.35 -3.58 -3.55
N CYS A 158 -2.79 -2.33 -3.74
CA CYS A 158 -1.96 -1.15 -3.99
C CYS A 158 -2.35 -0.04 -3.01
N THR A 159 -2.10 -0.24 -1.73
CA THR A 159 -2.55 0.71 -0.71
C THR A 159 -1.44 1.66 -0.27
N SER A 160 -1.71 2.96 -0.30
CA SER A 160 -0.77 4.02 0.07
C SER A 160 0.59 3.95 -0.64
N VAL A 161 0.63 3.46 -1.89
CA VAL A 161 1.85 3.33 -2.69
C VAL A 161 1.80 4.11 -3.99
N LEU A 162 0.68 4.10 -4.72
CA LEU A 162 0.59 4.73 -6.04
C LEU A 162 0.74 6.26 -6.01
N HIS A 163 0.57 6.88 -4.87
CA HIS A 163 0.85 8.31 -4.72
C HIS A 163 2.35 8.64 -4.61
N PHE A 164 3.21 7.64 -4.62
CA PHE A 164 4.66 7.81 -4.79
C PHE A 164 5.11 7.57 -6.24
N ILE A 165 4.20 7.25 -7.14
CA ILE A 165 4.49 7.10 -8.57
C ILE A 165 4.19 8.43 -9.27
N PRO A 166 5.20 9.08 -9.89
CA PRO A 166 5.00 10.33 -10.63
C PRO A 166 4.12 10.14 -11.85
N GLY A 167 3.49 11.23 -12.30
CA GLY A 167 2.58 11.19 -13.44
C GLY A 167 3.25 10.78 -14.75
N GLU A 168 4.56 11.08 -14.92
CA GLU A 168 5.38 10.71 -16.08
C GLU A 168 5.60 9.20 -16.23
N ASP A 169 5.52 8.44 -15.11
CA ASP A 169 5.58 6.97 -15.12
C ASP A 169 4.23 6.33 -15.49
N ASP A 170 3.19 7.12 -15.70
CA ASP A 170 1.86 6.69 -16.11
C ASP A 170 1.27 5.56 -15.24
N PRO A 171 0.80 5.87 -14.02
CA PRO A 171 0.25 4.86 -13.11
C PRO A 171 -0.98 4.13 -13.69
N HIS A 172 -1.72 4.75 -14.64
CA HIS A 172 -2.81 4.05 -15.34
C HIS A 172 -2.28 2.89 -16.18
N ARG A 173 -1.21 3.13 -16.94
CA ARG A 173 -0.57 2.09 -17.75
C ARG A 173 0.04 1.00 -16.89
N ILE A 174 0.60 1.35 -15.72
CA ILE A 174 1.11 0.38 -14.76
C ILE A 174 -0.03 -0.55 -14.31
N ILE A 175 -1.15 0.01 -13.85
CA ILE A 175 -2.32 -0.77 -13.39
C ILE A 175 -2.93 -1.58 -14.54
N ALA A 176 -3.06 -1.01 -15.74
CA ALA A 176 -3.50 -1.75 -16.91
C ALA A 176 -2.59 -2.95 -17.23
N GLY A 177 -1.28 -2.79 -17.03
CA GLY A 177 -0.31 -3.87 -17.20
C GLY A 177 -0.53 -5.05 -16.25
N TYR A 178 -0.96 -4.82 -15.01
CA TYR A 178 -1.42 -5.89 -14.11
C TYR A 178 -2.76 -6.45 -14.57
N ARG A 179 -3.76 -5.58 -14.77
CA ARG A 179 -5.11 -5.99 -15.18
C ARG A 179 -5.08 -6.96 -16.37
N ASP A 180 -4.33 -6.62 -17.42
CA ASP A 180 -4.33 -7.35 -18.69
C ASP A 180 -3.74 -8.77 -18.56
N ARG A 181 -2.99 -9.04 -17.48
CA ARG A 181 -2.35 -10.34 -17.19
C ARG A 181 -3.11 -11.20 -16.20
N LEU A 182 -4.13 -10.68 -15.57
CA LEU A 182 -4.91 -11.41 -14.57
C LEU A 182 -6.15 -12.06 -15.20
N ALA A 183 -6.62 -13.15 -14.59
CA ALA A 183 -7.87 -13.80 -14.99
C ALA A 183 -9.09 -12.89 -14.72
N PRO A 184 -10.20 -13.05 -15.48
CA PRO A 184 -11.50 -12.50 -15.10
C PRO A 184 -11.87 -12.90 -13.68
N GLY A 185 -12.57 -12.02 -12.95
CA GLY A 185 -12.88 -12.23 -11.54
C GLY A 185 -11.76 -11.82 -10.58
N SER A 186 -10.59 -11.37 -11.08
CA SER A 186 -9.53 -10.75 -10.26
C SER A 186 -9.95 -9.39 -9.74
N TYR A 187 -9.27 -8.91 -8.70
CA TYR A 187 -9.60 -7.66 -8.03
C TYR A 187 -8.42 -6.71 -7.93
N LEU A 188 -8.73 -5.44 -7.84
CA LEU A 188 -7.81 -4.34 -7.57
C LEU A 188 -8.28 -3.58 -6.33
N VAL A 189 -7.40 -3.41 -5.35
CA VAL A 189 -7.63 -2.60 -4.14
C VAL A 189 -6.67 -1.41 -4.19
N ILE A 190 -7.20 -0.21 -4.08
CA ILE A 190 -6.38 1.01 -4.03
C ILE A 190 -6.80 1.86 -2.83
N SER A 191 -5.79 2.40 -2.11
CA SER A 191 -5.92 3.63 -1.34
C SER A 191 -4.88 4.65 -1.81
N HIS A 192 -5.30 5.92 -1.92
CA HIS A 192 -4.49 6.95 -2.57
C HIS A 192 -4.70 8.33 -1.92
N GLY A 193 -3.60 9.05 -1.67
CA GLY A 193 -3.66 10.43 -1.22
C GLY A 193 -4.36 11.32 -2.25
N THR A 194 -5.31 12.13 -1.81
CA THR A 194 -6.09 12.99 -2.71
C THR A 194 -5.74 14.46 -2.54
N SER A 195 -5.97 15.23 -3.59
CA SER A 195 -5.84 16.69 -3.63
C SER A 195 -7.14 17.31 -4.14
N GLY A 196 -7.30 18.62 -3.89
CA GLY A 196 -8.40 19.40 -4.48
C GLY A 196 -9.74 19.24 -3.78
N THR A 197 -9.76 18.79 -2.53
CA THR A 197 -10.95 18.91 -1.69
C THR A 197 -11.04 20.34 -1.14
N LYS A 198 -12.28 20.86 -0.99
CA LYS A 198 -12.50 22.20 -0.44
C LYS A 198 -12.01 22.33 1.01
N ASP A 199 -11.84 21.21 1.68
CA ASP A 199 -11.48 21.09 3.09
C ASP A 199 -9.97 20.89 3.29
N ASP A 200 -9.18 20.75 2.20
CA ASP A 200 -7.71 20.60 2.30
C ASP A 200 -7.06 21.97 2.54
N PRO A 201 -6.57 22.26 3.74
CA PRO A 201 -5.76 23.45 3.92
C PRO A 201 -4.49 23.28 3.06
N LYS A 202 -4.27 24.18 2.09
CA LYS A 202 -3.09 24.15 1.20
C LYS A 202 -1.77 23.92 1.94
N ASN A 203 -1.62 24.53 3.11
CA ASN A 203 -0.45 24.40 3.97
C ASN A 203 -0.19 22.96 4.44
N VAL A 204 -1.21 22.12 4.61
CA VAL A 204 -1.08 20.72 5.03
C VAL A 204 -0.56 19.87 3.88
N VAL A 205 -1.15 20.01 2.70
CA VAL A 205 -0.71 19.32 1.46
C VAL A 205 0.72 19.73 1.12
N ASP A 206 1.02 21.01 1.17
CA ASP A 206 2.36 21.56 0.88
C ASP A 206 3.39 21.04 1.89
N SER A 207 3.04 20.99 3.17
CA SER A 207 3.94 20.48 4.22
C SER A 207 4.25 19.00 4.05
N ALA A 208 3.25 18.16 3.81
CA ALA A 208 3.45 16.73 3.53
C ALA A 208 4.32 16.53 2.28
N THR A 209 4.01 17.24 1.19
CA THR A 209 4.80 17.20 -0.05
C THR A 209 6.26 17.60 0.19
N ASN A 210 6.51 18.64 1.02
CA ASN A 210 7.86 19.08 1.35
C ASN A 210 8.65 18.05 2.14
N VAL A 211 8.04 17.35 3.09
CA VAL A 211 8.70 16.27 3.85
C VAL A 211 9.09 15.13 2.91
N TYR A 212 8.15 14.64 2.09
CA TYR A 212 8.41 13.55 1.17
C TYR A 212 9.36 13.92 0.02
N ARG A 213 9.53 15.22 -0.30
CA ARG A 213 10.55 15.66 -1.29
C ARG A 213 11.98 15.31 -0.87
N GLN A 214 12.24 15.17 0.44
CA GLN A 214 13.54 14.78 0.99
C GLN A 214 13.65 13.27 1.26
N ALA A 215 12.56 12.52 1.10
CA ALA A 215 12.49 11.09 1.32
C ALA A 215 12.89 10.29 0.07
N SER A 216 12.84 8.96 0.17
CA SER A 216 13.16 8.03 -0.92
C SER A 216 12.21 8.14 -2.12
N ALA A 217 10.99 8.66 -1.92
CA ALA A 217 10.04 8.93 -2.99
C ALA A 217 9.22 10.19 -2.67
N GLN A 218 8.81 10.89 -3.73
CA GLN A 218 8.02 12.12 -3.65
C GLN A 218 6.52 11.80 -3.64
N LEU A 219 5.74 12.65 -2.98
CA LEU A 219 4.29 12.53 -2.90
C LEU A 219 3.62 13.22 -4.09
N HIS A 220 2.83 12.48 -4.85
CA HIS A 220 2.03 12.93 -5.99
C HIS A 220 0.54 12.70 -5.72
N LEU A 221 -0.11 13.68 -5.13
CA LEU A 221 -1.54 13.62 -4.86
C LEU A 221 -2.36 13.73 -6.15
N ARG A 222 -3.48 13.03 -6.21
CA ARG A 222 -4.39 12.99 -7.36
C ARG A 222 -5.80 13.41 -6.96
N SER A 223 -6.51 14.03 -7.89
CA SER A 223 -7.93 14.33 -7.72
C SER A 223 -8.77 13.04 -7.73
N LEU A 224 -10.00 13.12 -7.20
CA LEU A 224 -10.92 11.97 -7.22
C LEU A 224 -11.15 11.39 -8.63
N PRO A 225 -11.35 12.21 -9.70
CA PRO A 225 -11.45 11.67 -11.06
C PRO A 225 -10.20 10.92 -11.51
N GLU A 226 -8.99 11.42 -11.20
CA GLU A 226 -7.73 10.75 -11.56
C GLU A 226 -7.57 9.43 -10.80
N ILE A 227 -7.94 9.38 -9.50
CA ILE A 227 -7.92 8.14 -8.72
C ILE A 227 -8.94 7.15 -9.27
N THR A 228 -10.15 7.61 -9.63
CA THR A 228 -11.18 6.74 -10.19
C THR A 228 -10.74 6.11 -11.51
N ARG A 229 -10.01 6.86 -12.36
CA ARG A 229 -9.45 6.33 -13.60
C ARG A 229 -8.42 5.20 -13.41
N LEU A 230 -7.79 5.08 -12.23
CA LEU A 230 -6.93 3.93 -11.93
C LEU A 230 -7.70 2.59 -11.97
N PHE A 231 -9.01 2.63 -11.85
CA PHE A 231 -9.88 1.47 -11.97
C PHE A 231 -10.44 1.24 -13.38
N ASP A 232 -9.94 1.95 -14.41
CA ASP A 232 -10.41 1.74 -15.78
C ASP A 232 -10.25 0.28 -16.22
N GLY A 233 -11.34 -0.34 -16.68
CA GLY A 233 -11.44 -1.75 -17.02
C GLY A 233 -11.71 -2.68 -15.84
N PHE A 234 -12.01 -2.13 -14.68
CA PHE A 234 -12.58 -2.84 -13.54
C PHE A 234 -14.01 -2.32 -13.27
N GLU A 235 -14.88 -3.18 -12.79
CA GLU A 235 -16.18 -2.83 -12.24
C GLU A 235 -16.00 -2.46 -10.77
N LEU A 236 -16.32 -1.22 -10.40
CA LEU A 236 -16.19 -0.78 -9.01
C LEU A 236 -17.20 -1.53 -8.13
N VAL A 237 -16.69 -2.06 -7.03
CA VAL A 237 -17.49 -2.65 -5.94
C VAL A 237 -18.10 -1.53 -5.10
N ASP A 238 -19.38 -1.64 -4.77
CA ASP A 238 -20.05 -0.67 -3.91
C ASP A 238 -19.31 -0.48 -2.56
N PRO A 239 -19.13 0.78 -2.14
CA PRO A 239 -19.73 2.03 -2.60
C PRO A 239 -18.91 2.81 -3.67
N GLY A 240 -17.99 2.17 -4.38
CA GLY A 240 -17.13 2.81 -5.36
C GLY A 240 -15.89 3.45 -4.71
N VAL A 241 -15.35 4.52 -5.32
CA VAL A 241 -14.20 5.27 -4.79
C VAL A 241 -14.69 6.35 -3.83
N VAL A 242 -14.53 6.10 -2.55
CA VAL A 242 -14.99 6.97 -1.45
C VAL A 242 -13.83 7.33 -0.52
N TRP A 243 -14.07 8.07 0.54
CA TRP A 243 -13.10 8.19 1.61
C TRP A 243 -12.83 6.80 2.21
N MET A 244 -11.57 6.46 2.51
CA MET A 244 -11.20 5.11 2.92
C MET A 244 -11.98 4.57 4.12
N ASN A 245 -12.39 5.45 5.04
CA ASN A 245 -13.20 5.11 6.21
C ASN A 245 -14.69 4.92 5.91
N GLU A 246 -15.16 5.39 4.73
CA GLU A 246 -16.52 5.20 4.24
C GLU A 246 -16.67 3.90 3.42
N TRP A 247 -15.54 3.26 3.04
CA TRP A 247 -15.60 2.01 2.29
C TRP A 247 -15.96 0.84 3.22
N ARG A 248 -17.21 0.39 3.17
CA ARG A 248 -17.77 -0.73 3.95
C ARG A 248 -17.32 -0.70 5.43
N PRO A 249 -17.67 0.35 6.20
CA PRO A 249 -17.29 0.47 7.60
C PRO A 249 -17.84 -0.70 8.42
N ASP A 250 -17.10 -1.14 9.45
CA ASP A 250 -17.56 -2.18 10.34
C ASP A 250 -18.85 -1.76 11.08
N PRO A 251 -19.76 -2.70 11.40
CA PRO A 251 -20.99 -2.39 12.10
C PRO A 251 -20.74 -1.61 13.40
N GLY A 252 -21.44 -0.51 13.59
CA GLY A 252 -21.32 0.35 14.77
C GLY A 252 -20.15 1.35 14.73
N VAL A 253 -19.32 1.30 13.71
CA VAL A 253 -18.26 2.30 13.47
C VAL A 253 -18.84 3.42 12.60
N SER A 254 -18.93 4.62 13.17
CA SER A 254 -19.35 5.80 12.40
C SER A 254 -18.15 6.38 11.65
N PRO A 255 -18.23 6.55 10.32
CA PRO A 255 -17.20 7.28 9.58
C PRO A 255 -17.22 8.80 9.84
N ALA A 256 -18.24 9.30 10.52
CA ALA A 256 -18.34 10.72 10.85
C ALA A 256 -17.26 11.14 11.84
N GLY A 257 -16.50 12.18 11.50
CA GLY A 257 -15.39 12.71 12.32
C GLY A 257 -14.04 12.04 12.10
N GLN A 258 -13.95 11.07 11.20
CA GLN A 258 -12.69 10.47 10.79
C GLN A 258 -11.99 11.32 9.69
N PHE A 259 -10.70 11.07 9.51
CA PHE A 259 -9.85 11.89 8.64
C PHE A 259 -10.17 11.68 7.15
N LYS A 260 -10.43 12.77 6.43
CA LYS A 260 -10.68 12.77 4.98
C LYS A 260 -9.38 13.05 4.21
N SER A 261 -8.50 12.08 4.14
CA SER A 261 -7.16 12.26 3.53
C SER A 261 -6.85 11.29 2.40
N LEU A 262 -7.39 10.06 2.45
CA LEU A 262 -7.19 9.06 1.41
C LEU A 262 -8.52 8.67 0.80
N ARG A 263 -8.53 8.57 -0.54
CA ARG A 263 -9.60 7.89 -1.28
C ARG A 263 -9.26 6.42 -1.40
N ALA A 264 -10.27 5.58 -1.32
CA ALA A 264 -10.10 4.16 -1.45
C ALA A 264 -11.24 3.51 -2.24
N GLY A 265 -10.95 2.40 -2.87
CA GLY A 265 -11.92 1.62 -3.63
C GLY A 265 -11.41 0.21 -3.90
N VAL A 266 -12.35 -0.62 -4.32
CA VAL A 266 -12.11 -1.99 -4.81
C VAL A 266 -12.79 -2.12 -6.15
N GLY A 267 -12.11 -2.72 -7.12
CA GLY A 267 -12.66 -2.99 -8.45
C GLY A 267 -12.49 -4.46 -8.80
N ARG A 268 -13.49 -5.04 -9.47
CA ARG A 268 -13.48 -6.42 -9.99
C ARG A 268 -13.20 -6.40 -11.49
N LYS A 269 -12.29 -7.22 -11.96
CA LYS A 269 -12.10 -7.47 -13.39
C LYS A 269 -13.28 -8.28 -13.93
N PRO A 270 -14.01 -7.79 -14.97
CA PRO A 270 -15.12 -8.52 -15.58
C PRO A 270 -14.71 -9.84 -16.22
#